data_f59be908c776b0d8f5089d06b1166e7c
#
_entry.id   f59be908c776b0d8f5089d06b1166e7c
#
_cell.length_a   1.000
_cell.length_b   1.000
_cell.length_c   1.000
_cell.angle_alpha   90.00
_cell.angle_beta   90.00
_cell.angle_gamma   90.00
#
_symmetry.space_group_name_H-M   'P 1'
#
loop_
_entity.id
_entity.type
_entity.pdbx_description
1 polymer ?
#
loop_
_entity_poly.entity_id
_entity_poly.type
_entity_poly.pdbx_seq_one_letter_code
_entity_poly.pdbx_strand_id
1 'polypeptide(L)'
;MERITDKHLDSLCDDINALTGSPAEYRNKETGKSNPGHYTISHAYGGVCLHRICNEAGGCSTPLSQGHIPKRALYNEMRAFIKGLEAAKASA
;
A
#
# COMPACT_ATOMS: atom_id res chain seq x y z
N MET A 1 -19.18 16.20 0.22
CA MET A 1 -17.87 15.67 -0.11
C MET A 1 -17.57 14.51 0.85
N GLU A 2 -17.31 13.33 0.32
CA GLU A 2 -17.04 12.19 1.17
C GLU A 2 -15.68 12.31 1.87
N ARG A 3 -15.69 11.95 3.13
CA ARG A 3 -14.45 11.90 3.92
C ARG A 3 -13.70 10.60 3.63
N ILE A 4 -12.43 10.71 3.32
CA ILE A 4 -11.59 9.53 3.12
C ILE A 4 -11.24 8.94 4.48
N THR A 5 -11.56 7.66 4.67
CA THR A 5 -11.32 6.95 5.93
C THR A 5 -10.19 5.93 5.75
N ASP A 6 -9.70 5.39 6.87
CA ASP A 6 -8.70 4.33 6.84
C ASP A 6 -9.20 3.10 6.08
N LYS A 7 -10.48 2.81 6.16
CA LYS A 7 -11.11 1.72 5.40
C LYS A 7 -10.94 1.89 3.89
N HIS A 8 -11.09 3.12 3.39
CA HIS A 8 -10.89 3.41 1.97
C HIS A 8 -9.45 3.13 1.56
N LEU A 9 -8.49 3.55 2.38
CA LEU A 9 -7.07 3.33 2.10
C LEU A 9 -6.70 1.85 2.19
N ASP A 10 -7.19 1.14 3.19
CA ASP A 10 -6.95 -0.30 3.35
C ASP A 10 -7.51 -1.10 2.17
N SER A 11 -8.69 -0.74 1.69
CA SER A 11 -9.30 -1.38 0.51
C SER A 11 -8.44 -1.20 -0.74
N LEU A 12 -7.93 0.02 -0.97
CA LEU A 12 -7.01 0.27 -2.08
C LEU A 12 -5.70 -0.50 -1.93
N CYS A 13 -5.22 -0.63 -0.70
CA CYS A 13 -4.01 -1.39 -0.40
C CYS A 13 -4.19 -2.87 -0.74
N ASP A 14 -5.35 -3.44 -0.41
CA ASP A 14 -5.70 -4.81 -0.76
C ASP A 14 -5.73 -4.99 -2.28
N ASP A 15 -6.29 -4.04 -3.01
CA ASP A 15 -6.30 -4.05 -4.47
C ASP A 15 -4.89 -4.04 -5.05
N ILE A 16 -4.00 -3.21 -4.50
CA ILE A 16 -2.61 -3.14 -4.93
C ILE A 16 -1.91 -4.47 -4.68
N ASN A 17 -2.09 -5.08 -3.51
CA ASN A 17 -1.50 -6.38 -3.20
C ASN A 17 -1.98 -7.45 -4.19
N ALA A 18 -3.26 -7.45 -4.52
CA ALA A 18 -3.82 -8.40 -5.50
C ALA A 18 -3.26 -8.16 -6.91
N LEU A 19 -3.22 -6.90 -7.35
CA LEU A 19 -2.76 -6.56 -8.70
C LEU A 19 -1.27 -6.82 -8.92
N THR A 20 -0.46 -6.68 -7.88
CA THR A 20 0.98 -6.91 -7.96
C THR A 20 1.38 -8.36 -7.67
N GLY A 21 0.43 -9.20 -7.26
CA GLY A 21 0.74 -10.56 -6.83
C GLY A 21 1.49 -10.61 -5.51
N SER A 22 1.40 -9.56 -4.71
CA SER A 22 2.09 -9.46 -3.43
C SER A 22 1.37 -10.24 -2.34
N PRO A 23 2.08 -10.64 -1.24
CA PRO A 23 1.41 -11.28 -0.11
C PRO A 23 0.28 -10.43 0.44
N ALA A 24 -0.87 -11.03 0.70
CA ALA A 24 -2.05 -10.33 1.21
C ALA A 24 -1.93 -9.97 2.70
N GLU A 25 -1.06 -10.64 3.43
CA GLU A 25 -0.89 -10.45 4.86
C GLU A 25 0.46 -9.80 5.19
N TYR A 26 0.46 -8.98 6.24
CA TYR A 26 1.67 -8.28 6.71
C TYR A 26 2.73 -9.26 7.20
N ARG A 27 2.32 -10.29 7.93
CA ARG A 27 3.23 -11.27 8.51
C ARG A 27 2.91 -12.69 8.07
N ASN A 28 3.97 -13.48 7.90
CA ASN A 28 3.84 -14.90 7.69
C ASN A 28 3.48 -15.56 9.02
N LYS A 29 2.34 -16.25 9.07
CA LYS A 29 1.85 -16.89 10.31
C LYS A 29 2.74 -18.01 10.80
N GLU A 30 3.43 -18.68 9.90
CA GLU A 30 4.30 -19.81 10.25
C GLU A 30 5.63 -19.35 10.86
N THR A 31 6.21 -18.29 10.33
CA THR A 31 7.52 -17.80 10.76
C THR A 31 7.46 -16.59 11.68
N GLY A 32 6.33 -15.87 11.71
CA GLY A 32 6.18 -14.62 12.45
C GLY A 32 6.93 -13.45 11.84
N LYS A 33 7.57 -13.63 10.70
CA LYS A 33 8.35 -12.61 10.02
C LYS A 33 7.48 -11.80 9.05
N SER A 34 7.90 -10.57 8.75
CA SER A 34 7.21 -9.73 7.77
C SER A 34 7.31 -10.34 6.36
N ASN A 35 6.26 -10.15 5.56
CA ASN A 35 6.22 -10.66 4.19
C ASN A 35 6.76 -9.62 3.21
N PRO A 36 7.95 -9.81 2.62
CA PRO A 36 8.47 -8.90 1.61
C PRO A 36 7.51 -8.76 0.43
N GLY A 37 7.32 -7.55 -0.05
CA GLY A 37 6.42 -7.25 -1.15
C GLY A 37 5.02 -6.81 -0.74
N HIS A 38 4.61 -7.06 0.50
CA HIS A 38 3.29 -6.63 0.99
C HIS A 38 3.21 -5.12 1.09
N TYR A 39 2.11 -4.55 0.59
CA TYR A 39 1.83 -3.11 0.73
C TYR A 39 0.95 -2.86 1.95
N THR A 40 1.25 -1.83 2.70
CA THR A 40 0.52 -1.48 3.92
C THR A 40 0.49 0.04 4.10
N ILE A 41 -0.43 0.52 4.94
CA ILE A 41 -0.54 1.95 5.24
C ILE A 41 0.16 2.26 6.56
N SER A 42 1.05 3.24 6.55
CA SER A 42 1.72 3.74 7.73
C SER A 42 1.04 5.03 8.21
N HIS A 43 0.88 5.17 9.51
CA HIS A 43 0.29 6.36 10.14
C HIS A 43 1.36 7.01 11.05
N ALA A 44 1.68 8.26 10.78
CA ALA A 44 2.61 9.02 11.61
C ALA A 44 2.48 10.51 11.29
N TYR A 45 2.87 11.36 12.23
CA TYR A 45 2.91 12.82 12.04
C TYR A 45 1.58 13.41 11.56
N GLY A 46 0.46 12.80 11.98
CA GLY A 46 -0.86 13.27 11.56
C GLY A 46 -1.24 12.97 10.13
N GLY A 47 -0.48 12.13 9.42
CA GLY A 47 -0.72 11.78 8.03
C GLY A 47 -0.60 10.29 7.76
N VAL A 48 -0.65 9.92 6.49
CA VAL A 48 -0.57 8.53 6.02
C VAL A 48 0.42 8.40 4.87
N CYS A 49 0.98 7.21 4.75
CA CYS A 49 1.96 6.89 3.70
C CYS A 49 1.79 5.43 3.28
N LEU A 50 1.91 5.16 1.99
CA LEU A 50 1.94 3.79 1.50
C LEU A 50 3.35 3.24 1.66
N HIS A 51 3.49 2.12 2.36
CA HIS A 51 4.76 1.42 2.53
C HIS A 51 4.71 0.08 1.80
N ARG A 52 5.86 -0.33 1.28
CA ARG A 52 6.06 -1.68 0.76
C ARG A 52 7.14 -2.36 1.59
N ILE A 53 6.84 -3.54 2.11
CA ILE A 53 7.81 -4.28 2.92
C ILE A 53 8.92 -4.81 2.02
N CYS A 54 10.17 -4.50 2.37
CA CYS A 54 11.34 -4.85 1.56
C CYS A 54 12.04 -6.12 2.02
N ASN A 55 11.94 -6.48 3.31
CA ASN A 55 12.63 -7.64 3.86
C ASN A 55 11.89 -8.24 5.05
N GLU A 56 12.30 -9.43 5.48
CA GLU A 56 11.66 -10.15 6.58
C GLU A 56 11.80 -9.47 7.94
N ALA A 57 12.77 -8.59 8.10
CA ALA A 57 12.97 -7.83 9.34
C ALA A 57 12.00 -6.64 9.46
N GLY A 58 11.21 -6.35 8.42
CA GLY A 58 10.22 -5.29 8.45
C GLY A 58 10.69 -3.97 7.85
N GLY A 59 11.83 -3.96 7.14
CA GLY A 59 12.28 -2.77 6.42
C GLY A 59 11.26 -2.40 5.34
N CYS A 60 11.05 -1.09 5.12
CA CYS A 60 10.03 -0.59 4.21
C CYS A 60 10.58 0.42 3.23
N SER A 61 9.92 0.51 2.06
CA SER A 61 10.13 1.59 1.11
C SER A 61 8.84 2.38 0.94
N THR A 62 8.93 3.57 0.37
CA THR A 62 7.78 4.46 0.12
C THR A 62 7.61 4.63 -1.38
N PRO A 63 6.84 3.75 -2.05
CA PRO A 63 6.78 3.74 -3.52
C PRO A 63 6.10 4.96 -4.14
N LEU A 64 5.24 5.68 -3.42
CA LEU A 64 4.48 6.79 -3.98
C LEU A 64 4.89 8.16 -3.46
N SER A 65 5.33 8.25 -2.23
CA SER A 65 5.67 9.53 -1.63
C SER A 65 6.86 9.41 -0.69
N GLN A 66 7.44 10.55 -0.33
CA GLN A 66 8.62 10.59 0.53
C GLN A 66 8.27 10.84 2.00
N GLY A 67 6.99 10.90 2.34
CA GLY A 67 6.57 11.18 3.70
C GLY A 67 5.09 10.92 3.93
N HIS A 68 4.62 11.32 5.09
CA HIS A 68 3.22 11.17 5.48
C HIS A 68 2.42 12.39 5.01
N ILE A 69 1.33 12.13 4.29
CA ILE A 69 0.50 13.14 3.64
C ILE A 69 -0.96 12.97 4.08
N PRO A 70 -1.83 13.98 3.82
CA PRO A 70 -3.25 13.83 4.13
C PRO A 70 -3.88 12.62 3.43
N LYS A 71 -4.88 12.03 4.08
CA LYS A 71 -5.53 10.81 3.56
C LYS A 71 -6.06 10.97 2.15
N ARG A 72 -6.66 12.11 1.81
CA ARG A 72 -7.18 12.35 0.46
C ARG A 72 -6.06 12.39 -0.58
N ALA A 73 -4.94 13.00 -0.25
CA ALA A 73 -3.80 13.05 -1.16
C ALA A 73 -3.28 11.64 -1.44
N LEU A 74 -3.12 10.82 -0.40
CA LEU A 74 -2.69 9.43 -0.58
C LEU A 74 -3.73 8.62 -1.35
N TYR A 75 -5.01 8.81 -1.06
CA TYR A 75 -6.10 8.14 -1.78
C TYR A 75 -5.98 8.40 -3.29
N ASN A 76 -5.79 9.65 -3.68
CA ASN A 76 -5.66 10.01 -5.09
C ASN A 76 -4.41 9.39 -5.74
N GLU A 77 -3.28 9.38 -5.03
CA GLU A 77 -2.05 8.75 -5.51
C GLU A 77 -2.20 7.24 -5.67
N MET A 78 -2.83 6.57 -4.72
CA MET A 78 -3.08 5.12 -4.79
C MET A 78 -4.03 4.77 -5.93
N ARG A 79 -5.04 5.59 -6.16
CA ARG A 79 -5.96 5.40 -7.29
C ARG A 79 -5.23 5.50 -8.63
N ALA A 80 -4.35 6.47 -8.77
CA ALA A 80 -3.52 6.61 -9.99
C ALA A 80 -2.58 5.43 -10.16
N PHE A 81 -1.99 4.96 -9.07
CA PHE A 81 -1.11 3.79 -9.08
C PHE A 81 -1.87 2.53 -9.54
N ILE A 82 -3.07 2.31 -9.01
CA ILE A 82 -3.92 1.18 -9.40
C ILE A 82 -4.26 1.26 -10.88
N LYS A 83 -4.63 2.42 -11.40
CA LYS A 83 -4.90 2.59 -12.83
C LYS A 83 -3.70 2.24 -13.70
N GLY A 84 -2.50 2.61 -13.25
CA GLY A 84 -1.27 2.24 -13.94
C GLY A 84 -1.03 0.74 -13.94
N LEU A 85 -1.27 0.07 -12.82
CA LEU A 85 -1.13 -1.38 -12.71
C LEU A 85 -2.14 -2.11 -13.60
N GLU A 86 -3.38 -1.65 -13.64
CA GLU A 86 -4.42 -2.22 -14.49
C GLU A 86 -4.08 -2.05 -15.96
N ALA A 87 -3.59 -0.88 -16.35
CA ALA A 87 -3.18 -0.61 -17.73
C ALA A 87 -2.02 -1.52 -18.15
N ALA A 88 -1.05 -1.73 -17.25
CA ALA A 88 0.08 -2.63 -17.52
C ALA A 88 -0.39 -4.07 -17.73
N LYS A 89 -1.34 -4.55 -16.92
CA LYS A 89 -1.93 -5.89 -17.09
C LYS A 89 -2.71 -6.03 -18.38
N ALA A 90 -3.46 -5.01 -18.76
CA ALA A 90 -4.23 -5.03 -20.00
C ALA A 90 -3.34 -5.03 -21.24
N SER A 91 -2.12 -4.50 -21.13
CA SER A 91 -1.15 -4.44 -22.23
C SER A 91 -0.25 -5.68 -22.32
N ALA A 92 -0.29 -6.53 -21.33
CA ALA A 92 0.60 -7.71 -21.24
C ALA A 92 0.13 -8.84 -22.16
#